data_5e05fa0fe575d1863fe270f4b084595c
#
_entry.id   5e05fa0fe575d1863fe270f4b084595c
#
_cell.length_a   1.000
_cell.length_b   1.000
_cell.length_c   1.000
_cell.angle_alpha   90.00
_cell.angle_beta   90.00
_cell.angle_gamma   90.00
#
_symmetry.space_group_name_H-M   'P 1'
#
loop_
_entity.id
_entity.type
_entity.pdbx_description
1 polymer ?
#
loop_
_entity_poly.entity_id
_entity_poly.type
_entity_poly.pdbx_seq_one_letter_code
_entity_poly.pdbx_strand_id
1 'polypeptide(L)'
;TGGEIALEGVAYADLDEIALANLRSRRVGFVFQFHHLLRDFSALENVMMPLRIGGHSETECRTRASVLLEAVGVGGRATHRPAQLSGGEQQRVAVARALVADPVLLLADEPSGNLDPPNAERLHDLLGLMARHSERGIVVVTHNRALADRADRVLALHDGKLEAPTGTEVLLP
;
A
#
# COMPACT_ATOMS: atom_id res chain seq x y z
N THR A 1 2.19 -26.74 -6.22
CA THR A 1 1.99 -25.48 -6.91
C THR A 1 3.34 -25.00 -7.44
N GLY A 2 3.41 -24.64 -8.71
CA GLY A 2 4.61 -24.13 -9.37
C GLY A 2 4.35 -22.75 -9.94
N GLY A 3 5.40 -22.05 -10.35
CA GLY A 3 5.33 -20.73 -10.95
C GLY A 3 6.62 -19.97 -10.73
N GLU A 4 6.78 -18.89 -11.47
CA GLU A 4 7.92 -17.99 -11.36
C GLU A 4 7.43 -16.60 -10.96
N ILE A 5 8.17 -15.96 -10.04
CA ILE A 5 7.95 -14.58 -9.64
C ILE A 5 9.26 -13.84 -9.85
N ALA A 6 9.21 -12.74 -10.56
CA ALA A 6 10.34 -11.84 -10.72
C ALA A 6 9.90 -10.40 -10.46
N LEU A 7 10.75 -9.58 -9.87
CA LEU A 7 10.58 -8.15 -9.68
C LEU A 7 11.81 -7.44 -10.23
N GLU A 8 11.61 -6.48 -11.14
CA GLU A 8 12.70 -5.75 -11.83
C GLU A 8 13.74 -6.70 -12.47
N GLY A 9 13.29 -7.83 -13.04
CA GLY A 9 14.14 -8.83 -13.66
C GLY A 9 14.87 -9.79 -12.70
N VAL A 10 14.69 -9.62 -11.38
CA VAL A 10 15.27 -10.51 -10.37
C VAL A 10 14.26 -11.60 -10.02
N ALA A 11 14.59 -12.86 -10.31
CA ALA A 11 13.74 -14.00 -9.96
C ALA A 11 13.81 -14.28 -8.46
N TYR A 12 12.66 -14.47 -7.82
CA TYR A 12 12.59 -14.77 -6.37
C TYR A 12 13.24 -16.11 -6.02
N ALA A 13 13.23 -17.06 -6.97
CA ALA A 13 13.83 -18.38 -6.80
C ALA A 13 15.36 -18.34 -6.66
N ASP A 14 15.99 -17.26 -7.16
CA ASP A 14 17.45 -17.08 -7.12
C ASP A 14 17.94 -16.40 -5.84
N LEU A 15 17.01 -15.98 -4.95
CA LEU A 15 17.31 -15.25 -3.74
C LEU A 15 17.25 -16.15 -2.52
N ASP A 16 18.22 -15.99 -1.62
CA ASP A 16 18.13 -16.52 -0.27
C ASP A 16 17.11 -15.73 0.59
N GLU A 17 16.81 -16.20 1.77
CA GLU A 17 15.82 -15.58 2.67
C GLU A 17 16.19 -14.13 3.03
N ILE A 18 17.47 -13.82 3.21
CA ILE A 18 17.95 -12.49 3.58
C ILE A 18 17.81 -11.54 2.41
N ALA A 19 18.23 -11.95 1.22
CA ALA A 19 18.10 -11.17 0.00
C ALA A 19 16.64 -10.92 -0.35
N LEU A 20 15.76 -11.93 -0.18
CA LEU A 20 14.32 -11.82 -0.40
C LEU A 20 13.66 -10.85 0.60
N ALA A 21 14.04 -10.91 1.88
CA ALA A 21 13.56 -9.98 2.89
C ALA A 21 13.99 -8.54 2.57
N ASN A 22 15.24 -8.32 2.16
CA ASN A 22 15.78 -7.04 1.73
C ASN A 22 15.05 -6.50 0.49
N LEU A 23 14.81 -7.34 -0.52
CA LEU A 23 14.07 -6.95 -1.71
C LEU A 23 12.65 -6.52 -1.35
N ARG A 24 11.93 -7.31 -0.55
CA ARG A 24 10.57 -6.97 -0.11
C ARG A 24 10.52 -5.65 0.67
N SER A 25 11.44 -5.46 1.63
CA SER A 25 11.44 -4.27 2.49
C SER A 25 11.74 -2.97 1.74
N ARG A 26 12.50 -3.05 0.65
CA ARG A 26 12.92 -1.87 -0.13
C ARG A 26 12.08 -1.61 -1.37
N ARG A 27 11.53 -2.66 -1.99
CA ARG A 27 10.93 -2.57 -3.33
C ARG A 27 9.43 -2.84 -3.35
N VAL A 28 8.85 -3.34 -2.25
CA VAL A 28 7.42 -3.66 -2.18
C VAL A 28 6.79 -2.96 -0.97
N GLY A 29 5.76 -2.17 -1.24
CA GLY A 29 4.89 -1.61 -0.20
C GLY A 29 3.64 -2.45 -0.02
N PHE A 30 3.16 -2.57 1.21
CA PHE A 30 1.93 -3.30 1.53
C PHE A 30 0.93 -2.40 2.23
N VAL A 31 -0.30 -2.41 1.74
CA VAL A 31 -1.48 -1.79 2.37
C VAL A 31 -2.51 -2.88 2.61
N PHE A 32 -3.00 -3.02 3.83
CA PHE A 32 -3.98 -4.02 4.22
C PHE A 32 -5.31 -3.36 4.59
N GLN A 33 -6.38 -4.12 4.55
CA GLN A 33 -7.71 -3.71 5.02
C GLN A 33 -7.69 -3.30 6.51
N PHE A 34 -7.00 -4.09 7.34
CA PHE A 34 -6.67 -3.68 8.71
C PHE A 34 -5.32 -2.97 8.68
N HIS A 35 -5.27 -1.74 9.12
CA HIS A 35 -4.13 -0.82 8.96
C HIS A 35 -2.81 -1.35 9.53
N HIS A 36 -2.86 -2.29 10.51
CA HIS A 36 -1.71 -2.88 11.20
C HIS A 36 -0.68 -1.84 11.66
N LEU A 37 -1.18 -0.70 12.16
CA LEU A 37 -0.32 0.31 12.77
C LEU A 37 0.17 -0.16 14.13
N LEU A 38 1.42 0.15 14.43
CA LEU A 38 2.03 -0.11 15.72
C LEU A 38 1.39 0.83 16.76
N ARG A 39 0.68 0.27 17.75
CA ARG A 39 -0.22 0.99 18.65
C ARG A 39 0.49 1.98 19.56
N ASP A 40 1.72 1.66 19.95
CA ASP A 40 2.53 2.46 20.87
C ASP A 40 3.31 3.59 20.16
N PHE A 41 3.32 3.58 18.83
CA PHE A 41 4.01 4.54 18.00
C PHE A 41 3.04 5.57 17.44
N SER A 42 3.49 6.81 17.32
CA SER A 42 2.77 7.89 16.63
C SER A 42 2.61 7.59 15.13
N ALA A 43 1.78 8.36 14.44
CA ALA A 43 1.62 8.28 12.99
C ALA A 43 2.99 8.47 12.29
N LEU A 44 3.76 9.48 12.71
CA LEU A 44 5.09 9.74 12.17
C LEU A 44 6.04 8.55 12.37
N GLU A 45 6.11 8.00 13.58
CA GLU A 45 6.98 6.87 13.89
C GLU A 45 6.56 5.60 13.13
N ASN A 46 5.25 5.37 12.93
CA ASN A 46 4.75 4.28 12.09
C ASN A 46 5.27 4.40 10.64
N VAL A 47 5.22 5.61 10.08
CA VAL A 47 5.69 5.86 8.71
C VAL A 47 7.22 5.78 8.62
N MET A 48 7.95 6.19 9.65
CA MET A 48 9.42 6.09 9.69
C MET A 48 9.94 4.66 9.75
N MET A 49 9.14 3.71 10.25
CA MET A 49 9.58 2.35 10.60
C MET A 49 10.28 1.61 9.44
N PRO A 50 9.77 1.57 8.20
CA PRO A 50 10.44 0.89 7.10
C PRO A 50 11.84 1.46 6.81
N LEU A 51 12.02 2.77 6.90
CA LEU A 51 13.31 3.41 6.68
C LEU A 51 14.30 3.12 7.83
N ARG A 52 13.82 3.10 9.08
CA ARG A 52 14.64 2.71 10.23
C ARG A 52 15.16 1.27 10.08
N ILE A 53 14.29 0.34 9.69
CA ILE A 53 14.66 -1.05 9.38
C ILE A 53 15.66 -1.10 8.23
N GLY A 54 15.51 -0.23 7.23
CA GLY A 54 16.43 -0.06 6.10
C GLY A 54 17.78 0.57 6.45
N GLY A 55 18.00 1.03 7.72
CA GLY A 55 19.25 1.61 8.20
C GLY A 55 19.45 3.08 7.85
N HIS A 56 18.39 3.79 7.47
CA HIS A 56 18.44 5.25 7.21
C HIS A 56 18.62 6.05 8.50
N SER A 57 19.23 7.24 8.39
CA SER A 57 19.39 8.15 9.51
C SER A 57 18.04 8.65 10.05
N GLU A 58 17.98 8.96 11.36
CA GLU A 58 16.75 9.44 12.01
C GLU A 58 16.24 10.74 11.34
N THR A 59 17.14 11.61 10.92
CA THR A 59 16.79 12.86 10.22
C THR A 59 16.15 12.59 8.87
N GLU A 60 16.69 11.66 8.08
CA GLU A 60 16.13 11.26 6.78
C GLU A 60 14.76 10.59 6.96
N CYS A 61 14.66 9.64 7.90
CA CYS A 61 13.39 8.97 8.21
C CYS A 61 12.30 9.99 8.54
N ARG A 62 12.59 10.94 9.41
CA ARG A 62 11.66 11.99 9.83
C ARG A 62 11.25 12.90 8.67
N THR A 63 12.21 13.35 7.89
CA THR A 63 11.95 14.25 6.75
C THR A 63 11.04 13.58 5.72
N ARG A 64 11.39 12.37 5.27
CA ARG A 64 10.60 11.62 4.27
C ARG A 64 9.22 11.27 4.79
N ALA A 65 9.12 10.82 6.04
CA ALA A 65 7.84 10.48 6.66
C ALA A 65 6.93 11.70 6.82
N SER A 66 7.46 12.85 7.22
CA SER A 66 6.68 14.09 7.35
C SER A 66 6.13 14.55 6.00
N VAL A 67 6.94 14.53 4.94
CA VAL A 67 6.49 14.87 3.58
C VAL A 67 5.34 13.97 3.13
N LEU A 68 5.44 12.67 3.38
CA LEU A 68 4.37 11.74 3.00
C LEU A 68 3.10 11.92 3.83
N LEU A 69 3.20 12.17 5.14
CA LEU A 69 2.03 12.45 5.97
C LEU A 69 1.29 13.72 5.51
N GLU A 70 2.03 14.76 5.10
CA GLU A 70 1.41 15.94 4.48
C GLU A 70 0.74 15.60 3.16
N ALA A 71 1.43 14.85 2.28
CA ALA A 71 0.91 14.45 0.97
C ALA A 71 -0.39 13.63 1.06
N VAL A 72 -0.51 12.76 2.08
CA VAL A 72 -1.75 11.99 2.33
C VAL A 72 -2.77 12.73 3.21
N GLY A 73 -2.51 14.00 3.55
CA GLY A 73 -3.44 14.88 4.27
C GLY A 73 -3.63 14.54 5.76
N VAL A 74 -2.59 14.00 6.41
CA VAL A 74 -2.58 13.71 7.86
C VAL A 74 -1.35 14.29 8.59
N GLY A 75 -0.69 15.30 8.01
CA GLY A 75 0.47 15.95 8.61
C GLY A 75 0.16 16.55 9.98
N GLY A 76 -0.98 17.20 10.16
CA GLY A 76 -1.45 17.73 11.45
C GLY A 76 -1.71 16.66 12.53
N ARG A 77 -1.64 15.37 12.16
CA ARG A 77 -1.82 14.21 13.07
C ARG A 77 -0.51 13.44 13.33
N ALA A 78 0.63 13.95 12.89
CA ALA A 78 1.93 13.25 12.94
C ALA A 78 2.28 12.71 14.33
N THR A 79 1.93 13.41 15.40
CA THR A 79 2.20 13.02 16.80
C THR A 79 1.12 12.14 17.43
N HIS A 80 -0.02 11.95 16.76
CA HIS A 80 -1.14 11.16 17.28
C HIS A 80 -0.83 9.65 17.19
N ARG A 81 -1.24 8.90 18.21
CA ARG A 81 -1.21 7.43 18.18
C ARG A 81 -2.42 6.87 17.43
N PRO A 82 -2.39 5.63 16.93
CA PRO A 82 -3.51 5.03 16.19
C PRO A 82 -4.87 5.17 16.88
N ALA A 83 -4.94 5.01 18.20
CA ALA A 83 -6.18 5.15 18.95
C ALA A 83 -6.79 6.57 18.94
N GLN A 84 -6.04 7.57 18.52
CA GLN A 84 -6.45 8.97 18.43
C GLN A 84 -6.80 9.39 16.98
N LEU A 85 -6.71 8.45 16.04
CA LEU A 85 -6.96 8.65 14.61
C LEU A 85 -8.28 8.02 14.21
N SER A 86 -9.03 8.66 13.34
CA SER A 86 -10.16 8.03 12.64
C SER A 86 -9.68 6.87 11.74
N GLY A 87 -10.58 5.96 11.37
CA GLY A 87 -10.25 4.84 10.47
C GLY A 87 -9.63 5.32 9.15
N GLY A 88 -10.19 6.39 8.56
CA GLY A 88 -9.64 6.97 7.33
C GLY A 88 -8.25 7.61 7.53
N GLU A 89 -7.99 8.26 8.69
CA GLU A 89 -6.65 8.77 9.02
C GLU A 89 -5.66 7.62 9.21
N GLN A 90 -6.04 6.55 9.91
CA GLN A 90 -5.20 5.35 10.08
C GLN A 90 -4.84 4.72 8.74
N GLN A 91 -5.80 4.61 7.82
CA GLN A 91 -5.56 4.06 6.48
C GLN A 91 -4.57 4.93 5.69
N ARG A 92 -4.73 6.26 5.72
CA ARG A 92 -3.77 7.17 5.07
C ARG A 92 -2.37 7.08 5.68
N VAL A 93 -2.25 6.90 6.99
CA VAL A 93 -0.95 6.62 7.65
C VAL A 93 -0.37 5.28 7.15
N ALA A 94 -1.19 4.23 7.01
CA ALA A 94 -0.74 2.93 6.49
C ALA A 94 -0.26 3.04 5.03
N VAL A 95 -0.94 3.82 4.20
CA VAL A 95 -0.51 4.11 2.82
C VAL A 95 0.83 4.88 2.83
N ALA A 96 0.96 5.93 3.64
CA ALA A 96 2.23 6.67 3.76
C ALA A 96 3.37 5.75 4.21
N ARG A 97 3.12 4.85 5.17
CA ARG A 97 4.10 3.85 5.62
C ARG A 97 4.53 2.91 4.50
N ALA A 98 3.58 2.45 3.68
CA ALA A 98 3.88 1.56 2.56
C ALA A 98 4.75 2.22 1.49
N LEU A 99 4.70 3.54 1.39
CA LEU A 99 5.36 4.33 0.34
C LEU A 99 6.69 4.94 0.75
N VAL A 100 6.99 5.02 2.06
CA VAL A 100 8.14 5.79 2.55
C VAL A 100 9.49 5.28 2.07
N ALA A 101 9.58 3.97 1.77
CA ALA A 101 10.77 3.34 1.19
C ALA A 101 10.88 3.53 -0.34
N ASP A 102 9.93 4.25 -0.95
CA ASP A 102 9.84 4.46 -2.40
C ASP A 102 9.81 3.13 -3.20
N PRO A 103 8.82 2.26 -2.91
CA PRO A 103 8.73 0.96 -3.55
C PRO A 103 8.37 1.08 -5.03
N VAL A 104 8.81 0.12 -5.85
CA VAL A 104 8.41 0.01 -7.26
C VAL A 104 7.05 -0.69 -7.43
N LEU A 105 6.64 -1.45 -6.40
CA LEU A 105 5.37 -2.17 -6.39
C LEU A 105 4.61 -1.89 -5.09
N LEU A 106 3.38 -1.43 -5.19
CA LEU A 106 2.44 -1.34 -4.09
C LEU A 106 1.40 -2.45 -4.20
N LEU A 107 1.29 -3.28 -3.18
CA LEU A 107 0.27 -4.31 -3.05
C LEU A 107 -0.78 -3.83 -2.04
N ALA A 108 -2.03 -3.74 -2.44
CA ALA A 108 -3.13 -3.29 -1.60
C ALA A 108 -4.22 -4.36 -1.55
N ASP A 109 -4.51 -4.84 -0.34
CA ASP A 109 -5.55 -5.82 -0.07
C ASP A 109 -6.72 -5.14 0.63
N GLU A 110 -7.87 -5.04 -0.07
CA GLU A 110 -9.10 -4.36 0.37
C GLU A 110 -8.83 -3.00 1.04
N PRO A 111 -8.06 -2.09 0.41
CA PRO A 111 -7.54 -0.91 1.09
C PRO A 111 -8.62 0.07 1.57
N SER A 112 -9.83 0.00 1.03
CA SER A 112 -10.98 0.85 1.40
C SER A 112 -12.09 0.10 2.14
N GLY A 113 -11.94 -1.21 2.41
CA GLY A 113 -13.01 -2.06 2.91
C GLY A 113 -13.59 -1.66 4.28
N ASN A 114 -12.81 -0.97 5.10
CA ASN A 114 -13.22 -0.50 6.44
C ASN A 114 -13.50 1.02 6.51
N LEU A 115 -13.59 1.69 5.36
CA LEU A 115 -13.78 3.14 5.29
C LEU A 115 -15.23 3.47 4.97
N ASP A 116 -15.71 4.60 5.52
CA ASP A 116 -16.92 5.25 5.06
C ASP A 116 -16.76 5.78 3.63
N PRO A 117 -17.83 5.96 2.86
CA PRO A 117 -17.75 6.32 1.45
C PRO A 117 -16.88 7.55 1.14
N PRO A 118 -16.95 8.68 1.90
CA PRO A 118 -16.09 9.83 1.64
C PRO A 118 -14.59 9.56 1.83
N ASN A 119 -14.22 8.73 2.81
CA ASN A 119 -12.82 8.37 3.04
C ASN A 119 -12.33 7.32 2.03
N ALA A 120 -13.20 6.40 1.61
CA ALA A 120 -12.90 5.45 0.53
C ALA A 120 -12.58 6.19 -0.76
N GLU A 121 -13.42 7.17 -1.16
CA GLU A 121 -13.23 7.96 -2.38
C GLU A 121 -11.90 8.73 -2.37
N ARG A 122 -11.56 9.37 -1.24
CA ARG A 122 -10.27 10.06 -1.08
C ARG A 122 -9.08 9.12 -1.21
N LEU A 123 -9.21 7.89 -0.70
CA LEU A 123 -8.16 6.88 -0.85
C LEU A 123 -8.03 6.42 -2.31
N HIS A 124 -9.16 6.21 -3.01
CA HIS A 124 -9.17 5.84 -4.42
C HIS A 124 -8.51 6.92 -5.28
N ASP A 125 -8.82 8.21 -5.03
CA ASP A 125 -8.17 9.34 -5.70
C ASP A 125 -6.66 9.35 -5.44
N LEU A 126 -6.24 9.14 -4.20
CA LEU A 126 -4.83 9.09 -3.83
C LEU A 126 -4.09 7.98 -4.59
N LEU A 127 -4.63 6.75 -4.60
CA LEU A 127 -4.02 5.62 -5.33
C LEU A 127 -3.96 5.90 -6.84
N GLY A 128 -5.02 6.46 -7.42
CA GLY A 128 -5.05 6.85 -8.83
C GLY A 128 -4.04 7.94 -9.19
N LEU A 129 -3.86 8.95 -8.32
CA LEU A 129 -2.83 9.98 -8.49
C LEU A 129 -1.42 9.37 -8.48
N MET A 130 -1.18 8.44 -7.57
CA MET A 130 0.11 7.76 -7.43
C MET A 130 0.44 6.90 -8.64
N ALA A 131 -0.54 6.15 -9.17
CA ALA A 131 -0.36 5.34 -10.37
C ALA A 131 0.04 6.20 -11.59
N ARG A 132 -0.57 7.38 -11.74
CA ARG A 132 -0.32 8.27 -12.88
C ARG A 132 0.99 9.06 -12.81
N HIS A 133 1.49 9.37 -11.62
CA HIS A 133 2.64 10.27 -11.44
C HIS A 133 3.94 9.54 -11.06
N SER A 134 3.94 8.22 -11.07
CA SER A 134 5.14 7.42 -10.78
C SER A 134 5.19 6.21 -11.71
N GLU A 135 6.39 5.72 -12.00
CA GLU A 135 6.61 4.44 -12.72
C GLU A 135 6.33 3.22 -11.83
N ARG A 136 5.52 3.40 -10.78
CA ARG A 136 5.21 2.39 -9.77
C ARG A 136 4.04 1.53 -10.21
N GLY A 137 4.22 0.21 -10.12
CA GLY A 137 3.11 -0.72 -10.26
C GLY A 137 2.22 -0.69 -9.01
N ILE A 138 0.90 -0.64 -9.19
CA ILE A 138 -0.07 -0.79 -8.10
C ILE A 138 -0.96 -1.99 -8.40
N VAL A 139 -0.95 -2.98 -7.53
CA VAL A 139 -1.85 -4.14 -7.61
C VAL A 139 -2.82 -4.05 -6.44
N VAL A 140 -4.11 -4.04 -6.75
CA VAL A 140 -5.18 -3.97 -5.75
C VAL A 140 -6.02 -5.23 -5.83
N VAL A 141 -6.23 -5.88 -4.69
CA VAL A 141 -7.25 -6.90 -4.52
C VAL A 141 -8.45 -6.23 -3.88
N THR A 142 -9.61 -6.28 -4.52
CA THR A 142 -10.81 -5.63 -4.00
C THR A 142 -12.09 -6.20 -4.59
N HIS A 143 -13.16 -6.16 -3.81
CA HIS A 143 -14.53 -6.36 -4.28
C HIS A 143 -15.24 -5.01 -4.55
N ASN A 144 -14.59 -3.88 -4.33
CA ASN A 144 -15.14 -2.55 -4.57
C ASN A 144 -15.04 -2.18 -6.05
N ARG A 145 -16.19 -2.17 -6.75
CA ARG A 145 -16.27 -1.88 -8.17
C ARG A 145 -15.75 -0.47 -8.52
N ALA A 146 -16.05 0.53 -7.69
CA ALA A 146 -15.62 1.91 -7.95
C ALA A 146 -14.08 2.04 -7.92
N LEU A 147 -13.38 1.20 -7.14
CA LEU A 147 -11.92 1.13 -7.14
C LEU A 147 -11.41 0.34 -8.34
N ALA A 148 -12.04 -0.79 -8.66
CA ALA A 148 -11.66 -1.61 -9.82
C ALA A 148 -11.80 -0.85 -11.14
N ASP A 149 -12.87 -0.06 -11.32
CA ASP A 149 -13.12 0.76 -12.52
C ASP A 149 -12.06 1.86 -12.75
N ARG A 150 -11.21 2.15 -11.77
CA ARG A 150 -10.10 3.12 -11.89
C ARG A 150 -8.77 2.50 -12.31
N ALA A 151 -8.71 1.18 -12.38
CA ALA A 151 -7.49 0.47 -12.76
C ALA A 151 -7.32 0.43 -14.28
N ASP A 152 -6.07 0.46 -14.75
CA ASP A 152 -5.74 0.30 -16.18
C ASP A 152 -6.08 -1.11 -16.68
N ARG A 153 -6.08 -2.09 -15.78
CA ARG A 153 -6.41 -3.49 -16.07
C ARG A 153 -7.10 -4.12 -14.88
N VAL A 154 -8.20 -4.82 -15.15
CA VAL A 154 -8.93 -5.62 -14.16
C VAL A 154 -8.80 -7.10 -14.52
N LEU A 155 -8.60 -7.94 -13.51
CA LEU A 155 -8.62 -9.40 -13.61
C LEU A 155 -9.59 -9.94 -12.55
N ALA A 156 -10.40 -10.91 -12.93
CA ALA A 156 -11.26 -11.65 -12.02
C ALA A 156 -10.53 -12.92 -11.55
N LEU A 157 -10.59 -13.20 -10.24
CA LEU A 157 -10.09 -14.45 -9.69
C LEU A 157 -11.27 -15.42 -9.54
N HIS A 158 -11.30 -16.48 -10.35
CA HIS A 158 -12.31 -17.51 -10.31
C HIS A 158 -11.65 -18.89 -10.22
N ASP A 159 -12.05 -19.72 -9.26
CA ASP A 159 -11.51 -21.07 -9.05
C ASP A 159 -9.98 -21.16 -9.05
N GLY A 160 -9.30 -20.15 -8.47
CA GLY A 160 -7.84 -20.07 -8.38
C GLY A 160 -7.15 -19.67 -9.69
N LYS A 161 -7.89 -19.18 -10.70
CA LYS A 161 -7.38 -18.69 -11.97
C LYS A 161 -7.71 -17.21 -12.15
N LEU A 162 -6.78 -16.47 -12.76
CA LEU A 162 -6.99 -15.07 -13.13
C LEU A 162 -7.48 -15.04 -14.59
N GLU A 163 -8.64 -14.42 -14.80
CA GLU A 163 -9.28 -14.29 -16.10
C GLU A 163 -9.59 -12.83 -16.40
N ALA A 164 -9.63 -12.46 -17.68
CA ALA A 164 -10.16 -11.17 -18.07
C ALA A 164 -11.67 -11.17 -17.78
N PRO A 165 -12.24 -10.11 -17.20
CA PRO A 165 -13.68 -10.07 -16.91
C PRO A 165 -14.48 -10.19 -18.21
N THR A 166 -15.32 -11.21 -18.29
CA THR A 166 -16.28 -11.41 -19.39
C THR A 166 -17.56 -10.64 -19.05
N GLY A 167 -17.71 -9.40 -19.57
CA GLY A 167 -18.96 -8.65 -19.43
C GLY A 167 -19.32 -8.27 -17.99
N THR A 168 -20.59 -8.07 -17.70
CA THR A 168 -21.20 -7.52 -16.48
C THR A 168 -21.01 -8.39 -15.19
N GLU A 169 -20.26 -9.48 -15.24
CA GLU A 169 -20.10 -10.45 -14.14
C GLU A 169 -18.92 -10.17 -13.19
N VAL A 170 -18.28 -9.03 -13.28
CA VAL A 170 -17.23 -8.66 -12.34
C VAL A 170 -17.87 -8.30 -11.01
N LEU A 171 -17.63 -9.12 -10.01
CA LEU A 171 -17.96 -8.97 -8.60
C LEU A 171 -19.29 -9.60 -8.17
N LEU A 172 -19.22 -10.87 -7.82
CA LEU A 172 -20.16 -11.47 -6.88
C LEU A 172 -19.61 -11.40 -5.45
N PRO A 173 -20.51 -11.27 -4.48
CA PRO A 173 -20.20 -11.08 -3.07
C PRO A 173 -19.46 -12.24 -2.43
#